data_1f39a04421249b4c2181a9f0c3f04f59
#
_entry.id   1f39a04421249b4c2181a9f0c3f04f59
#
_cell.length_a   1.000
_cell.length_b   1.000
_cell.length_c   1.000
_cell.angle_alpha   90.00
_cell.angle_beta   90.00
_cell.angle_gamma   90.00
#
_symmetry.space_group_name_H-M   'P 1'
#
loop_
_entity.id
_entity.type
_entity.pdbx_description
1 polymer ?
#
loop_
_entity_poly.entity_id
_entity_poly.type
_entity_poly.pdbx_seq_one_letter_code
_entity_poly.pdbx_strand_id
1 'polypeptide(L)'
;SLINAGVPFWWAFLLTVAVSFVAGVVIERVIIRPVEHAPVLSIITVFIALLVIFNSVAGWIFTYTIKTFPSPFPEQPLFGNRFISSHELGAIGITLAVLVMLYLFFRFTPLGLAMRAAAQNPVSSRLVGVRVGWMLALGWGLAAAVGSVAGMLVAPIVYLEPNMMAGVLLYAFAAALVGGIDNPFGAVVGGFTVGVLENLLGAYVIGTELKLTVALVLIIGVLLVKPTGLFGKVFVTRV
;
A
#
# COMPACT_ATOMS: atom_id res chain seq x y z
N SER A 1 -1.74 10.99 18.00
CA SER A 1 -2.70 11.67 18.92
C SER A 1 -3.43 10.69 19.84
N LEU A 2 -3.95 9.55 19.34
CA LEU A 2 -4.66 8.55 20.16
C LEU A 2 -3.76 7.93 21.24
N ILE A 3 -2.51 7.63 20.91
CA ILE A 3 -1.52 7.10 21.87
C ILE A 3 -1.22 8.13 22.96
N ASN A 4 -1.09 9.42 22.59
CA ASN A 4 -0.90 10.51 23.55
C ASN A 4 -2.13 10.75 24.43
N ALA A 5 -3.31 10.32 24.01
CA ALA A 5 -4.54 10.34 24.79
C ALA A 5 -4.70 9.12 25.73
N GLY A 6 -3.67 8.28 25.87
CA GLY A 6 -3.67 7.11 26.76
C GLY A 6 -4.37 5.87 26.21
N VAL A 7 -4.73 5.84 24.93
CA VAL A 7 -5.34 4.66 24.31
C VAL A 7 -4.25 3.59 24.08
N PRO A 8 -4.46 2.33 24.49
CA PRO A 8 -3.53 1.23 24.23
C PRO A 8 -3.21 1.14 22.72
N PHE A 9 -1.95 0.86 22.40
CA PHE A 9 -1.45 0.85 21.01
C PHE A 9 -2.35 0.05 20.06
N TRP A 10 -2.72 -1.17 20.41
CA TRP A 10 -3.51 -2.06 19.55
C TRP A 10 -4.93 -1.53 19.27
N TRP A 11 -5.56 -0.86 20.24
CA TRP A 11 -6.84 -0.19 20.01
C TRP A 11 -6.70 1.02 19.09
N ALA A 12 -5.64 1.82 19.29
CA ALA A 12 -5.32 2.94 18.40
C ALA A 12 -5.04 2.46 16.98
N PHE A 13 -4.33 1.31 16.84
CA PHE A 13 -4.06 0.67 15.57
C PHE A 13 -5.35 0.26 14.85
N LEU A 14 -6.22 -0.50 15.50
CA LEU A 14 -7.50 -0.95 14.92
C LEU A 14 -8.42 0.21 14.56
N LEU A 15 -8.51 1.23 15.42
CA LEU A 15 -9.29 2.45 15.13
C LEU A 15 -8.74 3.18 13.91
N THR A 16 -7.43 3.33 13.79
CA THR A 16 -6.79 3.98 12.64
C THR A 16 -7.11 3.22 11.34
N VAL A 17 -7.00 1.90 11.35
CA VAL A 17 -7.35 1.05 10.20
C VAL A 17 -8.83 1.20 9.83
N ALA A 18 -9.73 1.19 10.81
CA ALA A 18 -11.16 1.36 10.57
C ALA A 18 -11.50 2.75 10.02
N VAL A 19 -10.94 3.80 10.60
CA VAL A 19 -11.12 5.19 10.11
C VAL A 19 -10.56 5.34 8.71
N SER A 20 -9.38 4.79 8.42
CA SER A 20 -8.77 4.82 7.09
C SER A 20 -9.61 4.08 6.06
N PHE A 21 -10.18 2.92 6.43
CA PHE A 21 -11.12 2.19 5.57
C PHE A 21 -12.32 3.06 5.19
N VAL A 22 -12.97 3.67 6.19
CA VAL A 22 -14.13 4.55 5.96
C VAL A 22 -13.74 5.76 5.12
N ALA A 23 -12.60 6.39 5.42
CA ALA A 23 -12.07 7.51 4.64
C ALA A 23 -11.84 7.11 3.17
N GLY A 24 -11.25 5.95 2.89
CA GLY A 24 -11.07 5.43 1.54
C GLY A 24 -12.39 5.25 0.78
N VAL A 25 -13.40 4.67 1.45
CA VAL A 25 -14.76 4.53 0.88
C VAL A 25 -15.37 5.90 0.58
N VAL A 26 -15.24 6.87 1.49
CA VAL A 26 -15.78 8.24 1.32
C VAL A 26 -15.07 8.96 0.18
N ILE A 27 -13.74 8.88 0.09
CA ILE A 27 -12.95 9.48 -0.99
C ILE A 27 -13.39 8.94 -2.35
N GLU A 28 -13.55 7.63 -2.47
CA GLU A 28 -14.07 7.04 -3.71
C GLU A 28 -15.43 7.62 -4.07
N ARG A 29 -16.37 7.63 -3.13
CA ARG A 29 -17.73 8.05 -3.36
C ARG A 29 -17.88 9.51 -3.72
N VAL A 30 -17.14 10.37 -3.03
CA VAL A 30 -17.30 11.83 -3.13
C VAL A 30 -16.40 12.43 -4.20
N ILE A 31 -15.18 11.90 -4.38
CA ILE A 31 -14.16 12.52 -5.20
C ILE A 31 -13.87 11.69 -6.46
N ILE A 32 -13.61 10.39 -6.32
CA ILE A 32 -13.13 9.57 -7.44
C ILE A 32 -14.28 9.22 -8.39
N ARG A 33 -15.40 8.79 -7.85
CA ARG A 33 -16.56 8.38 -8.64
C ARG A 33 -17.11 9.45 -9.59
N PRO A 34 -17.21 10.73 -9.23
CA PRO A 34 -17.65 11.78 -10.16
C PRO A 34 -16.71 11.97 -11.35
N VAL A 35 -15.42 11.65 -11.20
CA VAL A 35 -14.39 11.81 -12.23
C VAL A 35 -14.01 10.50 -12.92
N GLU A 36 -14.66 9.39 -12.59
CA GLU A 36 -14.38 8.05 -13.13
C GLU A 36 -14.41 7.99 -14.67
N HIS A 37 -15.28 8.80 -15.29
CA HIS A 37 -15.44 8.87 -16.75
C HIS A 37 -14.73 10.06 -17.40
N ALA A 38 -13.95 10.83 -16.63
CA ALA A 38 -13.19 11.96 -17.14
C ALA A 38 -11.95 11.50 -17.95
N PRO A 39 -11.37 12.35 -18.79
CA PRO A 39 -10.12 12.05 -19.48
C PRO A 39 -9.02 11.68 -18.49
N VAL A 40 -8.10 10.77 -18.89
CA VAL A 40 -7.03 10.22 -18.04
C VAL A 40 -6.22 11.32 -17.36
N LEU A 41 -5.91 12.41 -18.07
CA LEU A 41 -5.17 13.55 -17.51
C LEU A 41 -5.91 14.22 -16.34
N SER A 42 -7.24 14.34 -16.44
CA SER A 42 -8.07 14.91 -15.36
C SER A 42 -8.03 14.00 -14.11
N ILE A 43 -8.10 12.69 -14.31
CA ILE A 43 -8.02 11.71 -13.20
C ILE A 43 -6.67 11.81 -12.52
N ILE A 44 -5.57 11.85 -13.27
CA ILE A 44 -4.21 12.01 -12.73
C ILE A 44 -4.10 13.32 -11.93
N THR A 45 -4.63 14.42 -12.47
CA THR A 45 -4.62 15.72 -11.79
C THR A 45 -5.37 15.67 -10.46
N VAL A 46 -6.51 14.98 -10.40
CA VAL A 46 -7.28 14.79 -9.15
C VAL A 46 -6.47 14.00 -8.13
N PHE A 47 -5.74 12.95 -8.53
CA PHE A 47 -4.90 12.19 -7.59
C PHE A 47 -3.73 13.02 -7.05
N ILE A 48 -3.08 13.82 -7.91
CA ILE A 48 -2.01 14.73 -7.46
C ILE A 48 -2.57 15.78 -6.50
N ALA A 49 -3.73 16.37 -6.82
CA ALA A 49 -4.39 17.33 -5.95
C ALA A 49 -4.76 16.72 -4.59
N LEU A 50 -5.31 15.51 -4.56
CA LEU A 50 -5.60 14.80 -3.32
C LEU A 50 -4.35 14.57 -2.47
N LEU A 51 -3.24 14.14 -3.10
CA LEU A 51 -1.97 13.95 -2.40
C LEU A 51 -1.49 15.24 -1.74
N VAL A 52 -1.55 16.37 -2.47
CA VAL A 52 -1.15 17.68 -1.96
C VAL A 52 -2.08 18.14 -0.85
N ILE A 53 -3.40 17.98 -1.02
CA ILE A 53 -4.40 18.36 -0.01
C ILE A 53 -4.19 17.57 1.28
N PHE A 54 -4.06 16.23 1.21
CA PHE A 54 -3.86 15.42 2.41
C PHE A 54 -2.56 15.75 3.12
N ASN A 55 -1.47 15.96 2.37
CA ASN A 55 -0.20 16.37 2.94
C ASN A 55 -0.31 17.73 3.64
N SER A 56 -0.94 18.71 2.99
CA SER A 56 -1.14 20.05 3.54
C SER A 56 -2.04 20.05 4.79
N VAL A 57 -3.14 19.30 4.75
CA VAL A 57 -4.06 19.16 5.90
C VAL A 57 -3.35 18.45 7.05
N ALA A 58 -2.59 17.40 6.80
CA ALA A 58 -1.80 16.73 7.82
C ALA A 58 -0.75 17.67 8.44
N GLY A 59 -0.04 18.45 7.60
CA GLY A 59 0.92 19.44 8.06
C GLY A 59 0.27 20.59 8.86
N TRP A 60 -0.93 21.02 8.47
CA TRP A 60 -1.68 22.04 9.19
C TRP A 60 -2.15 21.56 10.58
N ILE A 61 -2.66 20.31 10.67
CA ILE A 61 -3.18 19.77 11.94
C ILE A 61 -2.04 19.32 12.87
N PHE A 62 -1.00 18.65 12.33
CA PHE A 62 0.04 17.99 13.12
C PHE A 62 1.40 18.68 13.07
N THR A 63 1.53 19.75 12.30
CA THR A 63 2.79 20.44 11.98
C THR A 63 3.74 19.57 11.13
N TYR A 64 4.72 20.18 10.48
CA TYR A 64 5.75 19.49 9.69
C TYR A 64 6.97 19.07 10.54
N THR A 65 6.84 19.09 11.85
CA THR A 65 7.93 18.66 12.74
C THR A 65 8.03 17.15 12.75
N ILE A 66 9.25 16.65 12.64
CA ILE A 66 9.57 15.23 12.73
C ILE A 66 9.25 14.74 14.15
N LYS A 67 8.44 13.69 14.24
CA LYS A 67 8.04 13.09 15.51
C LYS A 67 8.48 11.63 15.55
N THR A 68 8.94 11.17 16.70
CA THR A 68 9.18 9.75 16.94
C THR A 68 7.85 9.04 17.10
N PHE A 69 7.72 7.87 16.48
CA PHE A 69 6.55 7.00 16.63
C PHE A 69 6.96 5.75 17.40
N PRO A 70 6.29 5.39 18.50
CA PRO A 70 6.66 4.20 19.27
C PRO A 70 6.45 2.92 18.47
N SER A 71 7.43 2.04 18.52
CA SER A 71 7.27 0.70 17.94
C SER A 71 6.23 -0.10 18.75
N PRO A 72 5.33 -0.86 18.07
CA PRO A 72 4.42 -1.79 18.75
C PRO A 72 5.14 -2.99 19.39
N PHE A 73 6.38 -3.23 19.01
CA PHE A 73 7.18 -4.36 19.46
C PHE A 73 8.28 -3.88 20.42
N PRO A 74 8.65 -4.71 21.42
CA PRO A 74 9.73 -4.36 22.35
C PRO A 74 11.06 -4.19 21.58
N GLU A 75 11.85 -3.20 21.99
CA GLU A 75 13.13 -2.88 21.34
C GLU A 75 14.24 -3.93 21.62
N GLN A 76 13.95 -4.94 22.43
CA GLN A 76 14.93 -5.98 22.77
C GLN A 76 15.13 -6.94 21.60
N PRO A 77 16.38 -7.26 21.23
CA PRO A 77 16.67 -8.22 20.18
C PRO A 77 16.21 -9.62 20.61
N LEU A 78 15.35 -10.25 19.82
CA LEU A 78 14.69 -11.54 20.13
C LEU A 78 15.64 -12.72 20.19
N PHE A 79 16.85 -12.72 19.95
CA PHE A 79 17.79 -13.87 20.03
C PHE A 79 19.20 -13.48 20.47
N GLY A 80 19.39 -12.35 21.17
CA GLY A 80 20.74 -11.90 21.51
C GLY A 80 21.60 -11.51 20.29
N ASN A 81 21.08 -11.65 19.10
CA ASN A 81 21.73 -11.27 17.85
C ASN A 81 21.32 -9.85 17.43
N ARG A 82 22.32 -9.01 17.18
CA ARG A 82 22.14 -7.61 16.74
C ARG A 82 21.66 -7.47 15.28
N PHE A 83 21.40 -8.57 14.58
CA PHE A 83 21.15 -8.55 13.14
C PHE A 83 19.69 -8.34 12.76
N ILE A 84 18.73 -8.67 13.63
CA ILE A 84 17.30 -8.57 13.32
C ILE A 84 16.59 -7.91 14.51
N SER A 85 15.94 -6.78 14.25
CA SER A 85 15.12 -6.05 15.20
C SER A 85 13.78 -6.78 15.43
N SER A 86 13.27 -6.75 16.66
CA SER A 86 11.91 -7.26 16.98
C SER A 86 10.84 -6.56 16.15
N HIS A 87 11.06 -5.27 15.82
CA HIS A 87 10.17 -4.50 14.97
C HIS A 87 10.13 -5.05 13.54
N GLU A 88 11.27 -5.38 12.95
CA GLU A 88 11.34 -5.94 11.59
C GLU A 88 10.64 -7.30 11.49
N LEU A 89 10.86 -8.19 12.46
CA LEU A 89 10.14 -9.47 12.53
C LEU A 89 8.64 -9.26 12.70
N GLY A 90 8.24 -8.34 13.57
CA GLY A 90 6.84 -7.99 13.76
C GLY A 90 6.20 -7.40 12.51
N ALA A 91 6.90 -6.52 11.79
CA ALA A 91 6.44 -5.95 10.53
C ALA A 91 6.27 -7.03 9.44
N ILE A 92 7.22 -7.95 9.31
CA ILE A 92 7.11 -9.11 8.41
C ILE A 92 5.89 -9.96 8.80
N GLY A 93 5.73 -10.26 10.09
CA GLY A 93 4.60 -11.05 10.59
C GLY A 93 3.24 -10.41 10.30
N ILE A 94 3.10 -9.09 10.56
CA ILE A 94 1.86 -8.36 10.24
C ILE A 94 1.62 -8.32 8.72
N THR A 95 2.66 -8.11 7.91
CA THR A 95 2.56 -8.10 6.45
C THR A 95 2.06 -9.44 5.93
N LEU A 96 2.61 -10.55 6.42
CA LEU A 96 2.15 -11.89 6.06
C LEU A 96 0.72 -12.16 6.55
N ALA A 97 0.38 -11.73 7.76
CA ALA A 97 -0.98 -11.87 8.30
C ALA A 97 -1.99 -11.10 7.44
N VAL A 98 -1.69 -9.86 7.05
CA VAL A 98 -2.54 -9.05 6.15
C VAL A 98 -2.67 -9.73 4.79
N LEU A 99 -1.57 -10.26 4.23
CA LEU A 99 -1.60 -10.99 2.96
C LEU A 99 -2.52 -12.22 3.03
N VAL A 100 -2.38 -13.03 4.09
CA VAL A 100 -3.22 -14.21 4.30
C VAL A 100 -4.68 -13.79 4.47
N MET A 101 -4.95 -12.76 5.27
CA MET A 101 -6.30 -12.24 5.49
C MET A 101 -6.94 -11.76 4.17
N LEU A 102 -6.21 -11.00 3.35
CA LEU A 102 -6.69 -10.57 2.04
C LEU A 102 -6.92 -11.77 1.10
N TYR A 103 -6.01 -12.74 1.08
CA TYR A 103 -6.18 -13.96 0.30
C TYR A 103 -7.45 -14.72 0.70
N LEU A 104 -7.66 -14.95 1.99
CA LEU A 104 -8.85 -15.62 2.52
C LEU A 104 -10.12 -14.81 2.19
N PHE A 105 -10.08 -13.49 2.36
CA PHE A 105 -11.19 -12.60 2.02
C PHE A 105 -11.57 -12.73 0.54
N PHE A 106 -10.63 -12.53 -0.37
CA PHE A 106 -10.90 -12.59 -1.81
C PHE A 106 -11.22 -14.00 -2.30
N ARG A 107 -10.69 -15.06 -1.67
CA ARG A 107 -10.88 -16.45 -2.09
C ARG A 107 -12.18 -17.04 -1.61
N PHE A 108 -12.55 -16.79 -0.36
CA PHE A 108 -13.60 -17.54 0.35
C PHE A 108 -14.84 -16.72 0.69
N THR A 109 -14.82 -15.38 0.55
CA THR A 109 -16.01 -14.58 0.86
C THR A 109 -16.83 -14.25 -0.38
N PRO A 110 -18.18 -14.22 -0.28
CA PRO A 110 -19.05 -13.77 -1.38
C PRO A 110 -18.74 -12.35 -1.83
N LEU A 111 -18.34 -11.49 -0.90
CA LEU A 111 -17.99 -10.11 -1.14
C LEU A 111 -16.69 -10.00 -1.96
N GLY A 112 -15.67 -10.76 -1.59
CA GLY A 112 -14.41 -10.85 -2.36
C GLY A 112 -14.62 -11.42 -3.76
N LEU A 113 -15.54 -12.39 -3.92
CA LEU A 113 -15.91 -12.90 -5.24
C LEU A 113 -16.59 -11.81 -6.09
N ALA A 114 -17.56 -11.08 -5.51
CA ALA A 114 -18.26 -10.00 -6.20
C ALA A 114 -17.29 -8.85 -6.60
N MET A 115 -16.33 -8.51 -5.73
CA MET A 115 -15.29 -7.52 -6.04
C MET A 115 -14.40 -7.95 -7.22
N ARG A 116 -13.97 -9.22 -7.26
CA ARG A 116 -13.19 -9.76 -8.37
C ARG A 116 -13.99 -9.79 -9.68
N ALA A 117 -15.27 -10.17 -9.62
CA ALA A 117 -16.14 -10.14 -10.78
C ALA A 117 -16.32 -8.69 -11.29
N ALA A 118 -16.58 -7.73 -10.41
CA ALA A 118 -16.71 -6.32 -10.75
C ALA A 118 -15.44 -5.74 -11.38
N ALA A 119 -14.26 -6.16 -10.92
CA ALA A 119 -12.98 -5.74 -11.49
C ALA A 119 -12.69 -6.34 -12.87
N GLN A 120 -13.10 -7.60 -13.12
CA GLN A 120 -12.87 -8.27 -14.40
C GLN A 120 -13.82 -7.80 -15.50
N ASN A 121 -15.10 -7.73 -15.20
CA ASN A 121 -16.11 -7.26 -16.16
C ASN A 121 -17.24 -6.51 -15.44
N PRO A 122 -17.12 -5.18 -15.33
CA PRO A 122 -18.14 -4.35 -14.67
C PRO A 122 -19.53 -4.46 -15.30
N VAL A 123 -19.60 -4.59 -16.64
CA VAL A 123 -20.88 -4.63 -17.37
C VAL A 123 -21.62 -5.93 -17.06
N SER A 124 -20.95 -7.07 -17.25
CA SER A 124 -21.54 -8.39 -16.95
C SER A 124 -21.91 -8.54 -15.47
N SER A 125 -21.08 -7.99 -14.58
CA SER A 125 -21.37 -8.02 -13.15
C SER A 125 -22.64 -7.25 -12.76
N ARG A 126 -22.90 -6.12 -13.42
CA ARG A 126 -24.18 -5.38 -13.24
C ARG A 126 -25.38 -6.19 -13.69
N LEU A 127 -25.26 -6.94 -14.77
CA LEU A 127 -26.38 -7.76 -15.29
C LEU A 127 -26.78 -8.90 -14.33
N VAL A 128 -25.84 -9.44 -13.57
CA VAL A 128 -26.12 -10.46 -12.53
C VAL A 128 -26.41 -9.86 -11.15
N GLY A 129 -26.66 -8.54 -11.08
CA GLY A 129 -27.11 -7.86 -9.85
C GLY A 129 -26.00 -7.39 -8.91
N VAL A 130 -24.71 -7.49 -9.30
CA VAL A 130 -23.61 -6.95 -8.49
C VAL A 130 -23.59 -5.44 -8.54
N ARG A 131 -23.62 -4.80 -7.37
CA ARG A 131 -23.50 -3.33 -7.25
C ARG A 131 -22.04 -2.88 -7.43
N VAL A 132 -21.58 -2.80 -8.67
CA VAL A 132 -20.18 -2.51 -9.03
C VAL A 132 -19.62 -1.28 -8.33
N GLY A 133 -20.36 -0.17 -8.26
CA GLY A 133 -19.90 1.05 -7.58
C GLY A 133 -19.63 0.85 -6.07
N TRP A 134 -20.37 -0.07 -5.39
CA TRP A 134 -20.05 -0.42 -4.01
C TRP A 134 -18.82 -1.32 -3.92
N MET A 135 -18.62 -2.21 -4.87
CA MET A 135 -17.43 -3.07 -4.92
C MET A 135 -16.16 -2.25 -5.10
N LEU A 136 -16.22 -1.23 -5.95
CA LEU A 136 -15.10 -0.29 -6.13
C LEU A 136 -14.82 0.51 -4.85
N ALA A 137 -15.86 1.09 -4.22
CA ALA A 137 -15.70 1.83 -2.98
C ALA A 137 -15.08 0.99 -1.85
N LEU A 138 -15.51 -0.28 -1.72
CA LEU A 138 -14.90 -1.21 -0.76
C LEU A 138 -13.44 -1.51 -1.11
N GLY A 139 -13.10 -1.60 -2.40
CA GLY A 139 -11.71 -1.76 -2.84
C GLY A 139 -10.82 -0.60 -2.40
N TRP A 140 -11.30 0.63 -2.56
CA TRP A 140 -10.61 1.84 -2.09
C TRP A 140 -10.48 1.86 -0.56
N GLY A 141 -11.55 1.46 0.15
CA GLY A 141 -11.50 1.32 1.61
C GLY A 141 -10.45 0.30 2.06
N LEU A 142 -10.40 -0.88 1.43
CA LEU A 142 -9.38 -1.89 1.74
C LEU A 142 -7.96 -1.40 1.43
N ALA A 143 -7.76 -0.71 0.30
CA ALA A 143 -6.46 -0.13 -0.04
C ALA A 143 -6.01 0.91 0.99
N ALA A 144 -6.91 1.80 1.44
CA ALA A 144 -6.61 2.77 2.49
C ALA A 144 -6.32 2.11 3.84
N ALA A 145 -7.05 1.04 4.20
CA ALA A 145 -6.80 0.26 5.41
C ALA A 145 -5.40 -0.40 5.38
N VAL A 146 -5.04 -1.06 4.28
CA VAL A 146 -3.70 -1.66 4.11
C VAL A 146 -2.61 -0.58 4.11
N GLY A 147 -2.85 0.55 3.43
CA GLY A 147 -1.94 1.69 3.43
C GLY A 147 -1.71 2.26 4.82
N SER A 148 -2.74 2.33 5.67
CA SER A 148 -2.60 2.77 7.07
C SER A 148 -1.78 1.80 7.92
N VAL A 149 -1.96 0.49 7.73
CA VAL A 149 -1.10 -0.54 8.37
C VAL A 149 0.35 -0.35 7.96
N ALA A 150 0.62 -0.21 6.66
CA ALA A 150 1.97 0.03 6.14
C ALA A 150 2.58 1.32 6.74
N GLY A 151 1.81 2.42 6.78
CA GLY A 151 2.25 3.69 7.37
C GLY A 151 2.62 3.56 8.85
N MET A 152 1.82 2.82 9.64
CA MET A 152 2.10 2.60 11.06
C MET A 152 3.32 1.70 11.30
N LEU A 153 3.60 0.75 10.41
CA LEU A 153 4.78 -0.12 10.51
C LEU A 153 6.06 0.59 10.05
N VAL A 154 5.95 1.51 9.12
CA VAL A 154 7.11 2.26 8.57
C VAL A 154 7.47 3.47 9.45
N ALA A 155 6.49 4.10 10.11
CA ALA A 155 6.67 5.31 10.91
C ALA A 155 7.78 5.22 11.98
N PRO A 156 8.01 4.10 12.69
CA PRO A 156 9.13 3.98 13.64
C PRO A 156 10.51 4.03 12.97
N ILE A 157 10.60 3.67 11.68
CA ILE A 157 11.86 3.60 10.93
C ILE A 157 12.19 4.94 10.27
N VAL A 158 11.19 5.55 9.60
CA VAL A 158 11.39 6.79 8.81
C VAL A 158 10.94 8.06 9.53
N TYR A 159 10.52 7.93 10.79
CA TYR A 159 9.89 8.97 11.60
C TYR A 159 8.52 9.43 11.07
N LEU A 160 7.70 9.94 11.98
CA LEU A 160 6.35 10.39 11.65
C LEU A 160 6.38 11.85 11.20
N GLU A 161 6.19 12.07 9.92
CA GLU A 161 5.98 13.38 9.31
C GLU A 161 4.93 13.28 8.19
N PRO A 162 4.28 14.38 7.78
CA PRO A 162 3.26 14.33 6.72
C PRO A 162 3.75 13.76 5.39
N ASN A 163 5.03 13.91 5.09
CA ASN A 163 5.63 13.52 3.80
C ASN A 163 6.37 12.16 3.83
N MET A 164 6.38 11.45 4.96
CA MET A 164 7.16 10.22 5.18
C MET A 164 6.90 9.12 4.15
N MET A 165 5.69 9.06 3.60
CA MET A 165 5.30 8.02 2.64
C MET A 165 5.69 8.33 1.20
N ALA A 166 6.21 9.52 0.89
CA ALA A 166 6.57 9.89 -0.49
C ALA A 166 7.67 8.98 -1.08
N GLY A 167 8.73 8.72 -0.31
CA GLY A 167 9.76 7.75 -0.70
C GLY A 167 9.23 6.32 -0.77
N VAL A 168 8.47 5.91 0.24
CA VAL A 168 7.89 4.55 0.34
C VAL A 168 6.93 4.27 -0.83
N LEU A 169 6.20 5.28 -1.30
CA LEU A 169 5.30 5.15 -2.46
C LEU A 169 6.04 4.71 -3.71
N LEU A 170 7.24 5.25 -3.97
CA LEU A 170 8.06 4.86 -5.13
C LEU A 170 8.50 3.40 -5.04
N TYR A 171 8.94 2.94 -3.86
CA TYR A 171 9.28 1.54 -3.63
C TYR A 171 8.07 0.61 -3.72
N ALA A 172 6.90 1.06 -3.23
CA ALA A 172 5.65 0.31 -3.36
C ALA A 172 5.24 0.16 -4.84
N PHE A 173 5.41 1.21 -5.64
CA PHE A 173 5.20 1.16 -7.08
C PHE A 173 6.18 0.18 -7.76
N ALA A 174 7.46 0.26 -7.42
CA ALA A 174 8.47 -0.67 -7.92
C ALA A 174 8.10 -2.12 -7.58
N ALA A 175 7.72 -2.38 -6.34
CA ALA A 175 7.29 -3.69 -5.87
C ALA A 175 6.08 -4.23 -6.65
N ALA A 176 5.06 -3.39 -6.83
CA ALA A 176 3.84 -3.74 -7.55
C ALA A 176 4.11 -4.02 -9.04
N LEU A 177 4.94 -3.20 -9.69
CA LEU A 177 5.30 -3.38 -11.09
C LEU A 177 6.16 -4.62 -11.31
N VAL A 178 7.18 -4.81 -10.48
CA VAL A 178 8.04 -6.00 -10.54
C VAL A 178 7.26 -7.26 -10.23
N GLY A 179 6.41 -7.23 -9.20
CA GLY A 179 5.60 -8.36 -8.79
C GLY A 179 4.44 -8.68 -9.73
N GLY A 180 3.88 -7.67 -10.38
CA GLY A 180 2.67 -7.72 -11.19
C GLY A 180 1.49 -7.07 -10.47
N ILE A 181 0.95 -5.99 -11.04
CA ILE A 181 -0.10 -5.15 -10.44
C ILE A 181 -1.38 -5.95 -10.14
N ASP A 182 -1.70 -6.95 -10.94
CA ASP A 182 -2.92 -7.75 -10.82
C ASP A 182 -2.84 -8.85 -9.76
N ASN A 183 -1.67 -9.03 -9.12
CA ASN A 183 -1.43 -10.14 -8.21
C ASN A 183 -0.89 -9.65 -6.86
N PRO A 184 -1.71 -9.63 -5.79
CA PRO A 184 -1.26 -9.20 -4.46
C PRO A 184 -0.09 -10.01 -3.90
N PHE A 185 -0.07 -11.33 -4.16
CA PHE A 185 1.07 -12.18 -3.78
C PHE A 185 2.33 -11.80 -4.55
N GLY A 186 2.18 -11.56 -5.87
CA GLY A 186 3.26 -11.06 -6.72
C GLY A 186 3.83 -9.73 -6.20
N ALA A 187 2.97 -8.79 -5.81
CA ALA A 187 3.39 -7.50 -5.27
C ALA A 187 4.22 -7.65 -3.98
N VAL A 188 3.85 -8.58 -3.09
CA VAL A 188 4.62 -8.85 -1.86
C VAL A 188 5.99 -9.46 -2.19
N VAL A 189 6.03 -10.48 -3.07
CA VAL A 189 7.30 -11.08 -3.51
C VAL A 189 8.16 -10.04 -4.24
N GLY A 190 7.55 -9.21 -5.09
CA GLY A 190 8.22 -8.09 -5.76
C GLY A 190 8.81 -7.10 -4.75
N GLY A 191 8.07 -6.76 -3.69
CA GLY A 191 8.53 -5.89 -2.62
C GLY A 191 9.75 -6.43 -1.89
N PHE A 192 9.73 -7.69 -1.48
CA PHE A 192 10.89 -8.33 -0.88
C PHE A 192 12.08 -8.39 -1.85
N THR A 193 11.84 -8.72 -3.10
CA THR A 193 12.90 -8.78 -4.13
C THR A 193 13.54 -7.42 -4.35
N VAL A 194 12.72 -6.38 -4.55
CA VAL A 194 13.20 -4.99 -4.73
C VAL A 194 13.96 -4.53 -3.49
N GLY A 195 13.41 -4.73 -2.28
CA GLY A 195 14.04 -4.32 -1.03
C GLY A 195 15.37 -5.02 -0.77
N VAL A 196 15.47 -6.33 -1.02
CA VAL A 196 16.73 -7.09 -0.88
C VAL A 196 17.76 -6.62 -1.91
N LEU A 197 17.37 -6.51 -3.18
CA LEU A 197 18.28 -6.07 -4.25
C LEU A 197 18.77 -4.63 -4.02
N GLU A 198 17.89 -3.74 -3.63
CA GLU A 198 18.24 -2.35 -3.29
C GLU A 198 19.27 -2.29 -2.16
N ASN A 199 19.03 -3.03 -1.07
CA ASN A 199 19.95 -3.03 0.06
C ASN A 199 21.29 -3.65 -0.29
N LEU A 200 21.32 -4.78 -1.01
CA LEU A 200 22.56 -5.42 -1.45
C LEU A 200 23.35 -4.52 -2.41
N LEU A 201 22.69 -3.97 -3.43
CA LEU A 201 23.36 -3.09 -4.39
C LEU A 201 23.81 -1.77 -3.73
N GLY A 202 22.99 -1.20 -2.85
CA GLY A 202 23.33 -0.02 -2.08
C GLY A 202 24.50 -0.21 -1.13
N ALA A 203 24.60 -1.40 -0.49
CA ALA A 203 25.69 -1.69 0.43
C ALA A 203 27.01 -2.04 -0.24
N TYR A 204 26.98 -2.77 -1.37
CA TYR A 204 28.19 -3.37 -1.95
C TYR A 204 28.65 -2.76 -3.29
N VAL A 205 27.77 -2.05 -4.02
CA VAL A 205 28.07 -1.64 -5.40
C VAL A 205 28.01 -0.13 -5.61
N ILE A 206 26.93 0.53 -5.21
CA ILE A 206 26.64 1.91 -5.62
C ILE A 206 26.58 2.93 -4.49
N GLY A 207 26.65 2.49 -3.24
CA GLY A 207 26.45 3.35 -2.07
C GLY A 207 24.98 3.62 -1.74
N THR A 208 24.74 4.09 -0.52
CA THR A 208 23.38 4.27 0.03
C THR A 208 22.60 5.42 -0.59
N GLU A 209 23.27 6.37 -1.22
CA GLU A 209 22.65 7.56 -1.83
C GLU A 209 21.88 7.24 -3.12
N LEU A 210 22.26 6.19 -3.83
CA LEU A 210 21.66 5.80 -5.10
C LEU A 210 20.61 4.67 -5.00
N LYS A 211 20.16 4.35 -3.80
CA LYS A 211 19.16 3.28 -3.57
C LYS A 211 17.88 3.48 -4.39
N LEU A 212 17.36 4.70 -4.46
CA LEU A 212 16.18 5.02 -5.27
C LEU A 212 16.41 4.76 -6.76
N THR A 213 17.61 5.07 -7.25
CA THR A 213 17.98 4.81 -8.65
C THR A 213 17.95 3.32 -8.98
N VAL A 214 18.36 2.46 -8.05
CA VAL A 214 18.25 0.99 -8.20
C VAL A 214 16.80 0.57 -8.40
N ALA A 215 15.89 1.05 -7.58
CA ALA A 215 14.47 0.73 -7.70
C ALA A 215 13.91 1.15 -9.07
N LEU A 216 14.28 2.35 -9.53
CA LEU A 216 13.85 2.86 -10.84
C LEU A 216 14.44 2.03 -12.02
N VAL A 217 15.71 1.66 -11.93
CA VAL A 217 16.36 0.80 -12.95
C VAL A 217 15.73 -0.59 -12.97
N LEU A 218 15.38 -1.16 -11.80
CA LEU A 218 14.67 -2.43 -11.71
C LEU A 218 13.28 -2.35 -12.36
N ILE A 219 12.53 -1.26 -12.13
CA ILE A 219 11.24 -1.03 -12.80
C ILE A 219 11.43 -1.07 -14.32
N ILE A 220 12.34 -0.25 -14.83
CA ILE A 220 12.58 -0.15 -16.27
C ILE A 220 13.01 -1.51 -16.83
N GLY A 221 13.95 -2.19 -16.17
CA GLY A 221 14.42 -3.51 -16.59
C GLY A 221 13.32 -4.55 -16.65
N VAL A 222 12.48 -4.62 -15.61
CA VAL A 222 11.36 -5.59 -15.59
C VAL A 222 10.31 -5.24 -16.64
N LEU A 223 9.95 -3.96 -16.82
CA LEU A 223 8.97 -3.55 -17.82
C LEU A 223 9.44 -3.80 -19.26
N LEU A 224 10.74 -3.69 -19.52
CA LEU A 224 11.32 -4.00 -20.84
C LEU A 224 11.28 -5.50 -21.15
N VAL A 225 11.53 -6.36 -20.14
CA VAL A 225 11.58 -7.82 -20.32
C VAL A 225 10.18 -8.44 -20.20
N LYS A 226 9.38 -7.99 -19.22
CA LYS A 226 8.05 -8.52 -18.95
C LYS A 226 7.10 -7.42 -18.45
N PRO A 227 6.42 -6.71 -19.37
CA PRO A 227 5.59 -5.54 -19.05
C PRO A 227 4.43 -5.81 -18.09
N THR A 228 4.04 -7.07 -17.90
CA THR A 228 3.02 -7.47 -16.92
C THR A 228 3.58 -7.72 -15.51
N GLY A 229 4.88 -7.61 -15.29
CA GLY A 229 5.55 -8.02 -14.07
C GLY A 229 5.78 -9.53 -13.98
N LEU A 230 6.51 -9.98 -12.95
CA LEU A 230 6.92 -11.39 -12.81
C LEU A 230 5.74 -12.36 -12.67
N PHE A 231 4.68 -11.96 -11.95
CA PHE A 231 3.49 -12.78 -11.65
C PHE A 231 2.21 -12.22 -12.28
N GLY A 232 2.31 -11.19 -13.13
CA GLY A 232 1.17 -10.60 -13.82
C GLY A 232 0.60 -11.50 -14.90
N LYS A 233 -0.71 -11.38 -15.16
CA LYS A 233 -1.43 -12.11 -16.19
C LYS A 233 -1.63 -11.23 -17.43
N VAL A 234 -1.42 -11.79 -18.61
CA VAL A 234 -1.78 -11.13 -19.86
C VAL A 234 -3.29 -11.29 -20.06
N PHE A 235 -4.04 -10.19 -20.01
CA PHE A 235 -5.45 -10.19 -20.38
C PHE A 235 -5.54 -10.13 -21.92
N VAL A 236 -5.88 -11.25 -22.56
CA VAL A 236 -6.22 -11.26 -23.98
C VAL A 236 -7.70 -10.90 -24.09
N THR A 237 -7.99 -9.68 -24.48
CA THR A 237 -9.35 -9.26 -24.83
C THR A 237 -9.67 -9.93 -26.18
N ARG A 238 -10.45 -11.01 -26.17
CA ARG A 238 -11.05 -11.53 -27.41
C ARG A 238 -12.18 -10.57 -27.79
N VAL A 239 -12.01 -9.89 -28.90
CA VAL A 239 -13.04 -9.10 -29.58
C VAL A 239 -14.08 -10.04 -30.18
#